data_6b9d57c433a32d55356e61c76951e729
#
_entry.id   6b9d57c433a32d55356e61c76951e729
#
_cell.length_a   1.000
_cell.length_b   1.000
_cell.length_c   1.000
_cell.angle_alpha   90.00
_cell.angle_beta   90.00
_cell.angle_gamma   90.00
#
_symmetry.space_group_name_H-M   'P 1'
#
loop_
_entity.id
_entity.type
_entity.pdbx_description
1 polymer ?
#
loop_
_entity_poly.entity_id
_entity_poly.type
_entity_poly.pdbx_seq_one_letter_code
_entity_poly.pdbx_strand_id
1 'polypeptide(L)'
;MTLNKNARARFVRFLGKKLREDRTTLQVYSRDMSNLPSLVKMFFQNIPDGVILASSIEDIQTIYSIANETKTPITQRAAGTAGLGGSVAYKKGLIIDTKGFENKFLINPLEQTVTVSPSYVFSDLQRELNLQGFSLCSYPSSYHSATIGGWIAHGGYGIGSSQYGGALDQIVEIEVVLPTGHLVKYTERDHISLFVGSHGTLGTITEATLRVKFNIPLKHQGCTFDSPREMIKGLEEIAKIFPYSVWFLNPKHVSLFNETFGFNLPNRYVAIISKEVSFEEEEMEFSRLFNNAIRNAGGQILDRRYTEDIWKFRYKSLSMLKNSKDFVVSEVILPIESSDKYIRKIMSKFNNEIHLEGELISPTHYALMLYLLYDENLSSLKKTLANLKLFKMSLKSKKVKGYPYSTGLWFSGFYGQIYGKDELRRYKEFKKSVDPKNISNPGKVLSPKIRFFPIVSLKFAVKLASRFV
;
A
#
# COMPACT_ATOMS: atom_id res chain seq x y z
N MET A 1 -27.69 -3.47 4.08
CA MET A 1 -28.73 -3.54 3.05
C MET A 1 -28.37 -4.72 2.18
N THR A 2 -29.20 -5.71 2.08
CA THR A 2 -29.09 -6.75 1.05
C THR A 2 -29.43 -6.14 -0.30
N LEU A 3 -28.75 -6.58 -1.34
CA LEU A 3 -29.04 -6.18 -2.73
C LEU A 3 -30.54 -6.36 -3.01
N ASN A 4 -31.20 -5.28 -3.38
CA ASN A 4 -32.64 -5.31 -3.61
C ASN A 4 -32.94 -6.22 -4.83
N LYS A 5 -34.07 -6.95 -4.80
CA LYS A 5 -34.46 -7.91 -5.84
C LYS A 5 -34.48 -7.31 -7.25
N ASN A 6 -34.94 -6.07 -7.41
CA ASN A 6 -34.95 -5.38 -8.70
C ASN A 6 -33.53 -5.08 -9.19
N ALA A 7 -32.68 -4.54 -8.30
CA ALA A 7 -31.26 -4.30 -8.64
C ALA A 7 -30.57 -5.62 -9.07
N ARG A 8 -30.76 -6.68 -8.29
CA ARG A 8 -30.18 -8.00 -8.62
C ARG A 8 -30.65 -8.50 -9.99
N ALA A 9 -31.94 -8.43 -10.28
CA ALA A 9 -32.49 -8.88 -11.57
C ALA A 9 -31.85 -8.12 -12.75
N ARG A 10 -31.62 -6.81 -12.59
CA ARG A 10 -30.96 -5.97 -13.61
C ARG A 10 -29.49 -6.36 -13.79
N PHE A 11 -28.74 -6.54 -12.69
CA PHE A 11 -27.33 -6.98 -12.78
C PHE A 11 -27.23 -8.36 -13.45
N VAL A 12 -28.11 -9.32 -13.11
CA VAL A 12 -28.17 -10.62 -13.76
C VAL A 12 -28.47 -10.50 -15.25
N ARG A 13 -29.45 -9.65 -15.60
CA ARG A 13 -29.87 -9.45 -17.01
C ARG A 13 -28.73 -8.90 -17.87
N PHE A 14 -27.98 -7.90 -17.38
CA PHE A 14 -26.99 -7.21 -18.19
C PHE A 14 -25.57 -7.79 -18.10
N LEU A 15 -25.22 -8.43 -16.98
CA LEU A 15 -23.86 -8.92 -16.71
C LEU A 15 -23.78 -10.45 -16.66
N GLY A 16 -24.91 -11.14 -16.55
CA GLY A 16 -25.00 -12.58 -16.67
C GLY A 16 -23.98 -13.32 -15.81
N LYS A 17 -23.19 -14.17 -16.44
CA LYS A 17 -22.16 -15.00 -15.77
C LYS A 17 -21.00 -14.22 -15.14
N LYS A 18 -20.85 -12.92 -15.41
CA LYS A 18 -19.84 -12.07 -14.76
C LYS A 18 -20.18 -11.82 -13.29
N LEU A 19 -21.48 -11.87 -12.91
CA LEU A 19 -21.92 -11.77 -11.52
C LEU A 19 -21.76 -13.13 -10.81
N ARG A 20 -21.00 -13.15 -9.74
CA ARG A 20 -20.75 -14.29 -8.87
C ARG A 20 -21.41 -14.07 -7.52
N GLU A 21 -22.21 -15.02 -7.07
CA GLU A 21 -22.93 -14.96 -5.79
C GLU A 21 -22.69 -16.24 -4.95
N ASP A 22 -21.82 -17.12 -5.40
CA ASP A 22 -21.48 -18.33 -4.67
C ASP A 22 -20.71 -18.00 -3.37
N ARG A 23 -20.97 -18.82 -2.33
CA ARG A 23 -20.45 -18.60 -0.98
C ARG A 23 -18.92 -18.50 -0.93
N THR A 24 -18.22 -19.31 -1.71
CA THR A 24 -16.74 -19.34 -1.71
C THR A 24 -16.19 -18.02 -2.24
N THR A 25 -16.69 -17.57 -3.39
CA THR A 25 -16.31 -16.26 -3.97
C THR A 25 -16.60 -15.13 -2.97
N LEU A 26 -17.79 -15.07 -2.41
CA LEU A 26 -18.15 -14.00 -1.46
C LEU A 26 -17.24 -13.98 -0.21
N GLN A 27 -16.84 -15.14 0.29
CA GLN A 27 -15.91 -15.24 1.42
C GLN A 27 -14.50 -14.77 1.06
N VAL A 28 -13.98 -15.16 -0.11
CA VAL A 28 -12.66 -14.71 -0.59
C VAL A 28 -12.62 -13.19 -0.73
N TYR A 29 -13.68 -12.60 -1.26
CA TYR A 29 -13.77 -11.15 -1.50
C TYR A 29 -14.20 -10.34 -0.27
N SER A 30 -14.56 -10.99 0.83
CA SER A 30 -14.95 -10.30 2.08
C SER A 30 -13.79 -9.58 2.80
N ARG A 31 -12.55 -9.85 2.41
CA ARG A 31 -11.33 -9.32 3.04
C ARG A 31 -10.26 -8.98 2.00
N ASP A 32 -9.39 -8.05 2.33
CA ASP A 32 -8.08 -7.84 1.69
C ASP A 32 -6.97 -8.38 2.61
N MET A 33 -5.73 -7.90 2.45
CA MET A 33 -4.63 -8.30 3.33
C MET A 33 -4.71 -7.71 4.74
N SER A 34 -5.70 -6.86 5.02
CA SER A 34 -5.94 -6.36 6.38
C SER A 34 -6.39 -7.52 7.29
N ASN A 35 -5.52 -7.94 8.20
CA ASN A 35 -5.86 -8.96 9.18
C ASN A 35 -6.36 -8.29 10.46
N LEU A 36 -7.66 -8.44 10.73
CA LEU A 36 -8.28 -7.86 11.91
C LEU A 36 -8.60 -8.93 12.94
N PRO A 37 -8.46 -8.61 14.22
CA PRO A 37 -8.94 -9.48 15.29
C PRO A 37 -10.42 -9.80 15.15
N SER A 38 -10.80 -11.01 15.59
CA SER A 38 -12.18 -11.51 15.44
C SER A 38 -13.24 -10.58 16.03
N LEU A 39 -12.95 -9.94 17.17
CA LEU A 39 -13.86 -8.96 17.78
C LEU A 39 -14.06 -7.72 16.90
N VAL A 40 -13.01 -7.28 16.20
CA VAL A 40 -13.11 -6.14 15.28
C VAL A 40 -13.80 -6.57 13.99
N LYS A 41 -13.50 -7.78 13.49
CA LYS A 41 -14.17 -8.37 12.31
C LYS A 41 -15.69 -8.38 12.47
N MET A 42 -16.19 -8.62 13.66
CA MET A 42 -17.64 -8.64 13.95
C MET A 42 -18.34 -7.34 13.56
N PHE A 43 -17.64 -6.20 13.65
CA PHE A 43 -18.18 -4.87 13.29
C PHE A 43 -17.88 -4.44 11.85
N PHE A 44 -16.88 -5.05 11.21
CA PHE A 44 -16.39 -4.64 9.88
C PHE A 44 -16.42 -5.77 8.85
N GLN A 45 -16.92 -6.93 9.21
CA GLN A 45 -17.01 -8.06 8.31
C GLN A 45 -18.29 -7.91 7.48
N ASN A 46 -18.13 -7.40 6.28
CA ASN A 46 -19.22 -7.31 5.32
C ASN A 46 -18.92 -8.23 4.14
N ILE A 47 -19.53 -9.40 4.17
CA ILE A 47 -19.59 -10.26 2.99
C ILE A 47 -20.35 -9.47 1.93
N PRO A 48 -19.81 -9.25 0.73
CA PRO A 48 -20.51 -8.55 -0.35
C PRO A 48 -21.76 -9.35 -0.76
N ASP A 49 -22.73 -8.65 -1.35
CA ASP A 49 -23.93 -9.30 -1.90
C ASP A 49 -23.64 -10.02 -3.25
N GLY A 50 -22.54 -9.62 -3.93
CA GLY A 50 -22.06 -10.25 -5.16
C GLY A 50 -20.72 -9.67 -5.60
N VAL A 51 -20.06 -10.36 -6.51
CA VAL A 51 -18.80 -9.96 -7.16
C VAL A 51 -18.99 -9.97 -8.66
N ILE A 52 -18.61 -8.89 -9.33
CA ILE A 52 -18.67 -8.79 -10.79
C ILE A 52 -17.24 -8.72 -11.32
N LEU A 53 -16.86 -9.70 -12.14
CA LEU A 53 -15.62 -9.71 -12.88
C LEU A 53 -15.81 -8.86 -14.14
N ALA A 54 -15.50 -7.55 -14.02
CA ALA A 54 -15.62 -6.62 -15.12
C ALA A 54 -14.45 -6.78 -16.10
N SER A 55 -14.75 -6.82 -17.38
CA SER A 55 -13.77 -7.03 -18.45
C SER A 55 -13.77 -5.94 -19.51
N SER A 56 -14.67 -4.97 -19.41
CA SER A 56 -14.74 -3.83 -20.34
C SER A 56 -15.24 -2.55 -19.66
N ILE A 57 -15.07 -1.44 -20.36
CA ILE A 57 -15.58 -0.12 -19.94
C ILE A 57 -17.10 -0.15 -19.85
N GLU A 58 -17.77 -0.80 -20.80
CA GLU A 58 -19.24 -0.93 -20.85
C GLU A 58 -19.78 -1.69 -19.64
N ASP A 59 -19.06 -2.69 -19.15
CA ASP A 59 -19.41 -3.39 -17.90
C ASP A 59 -19.45 -2.39 -16.74
N ILE A 60 -18.40 -1.59 -16.59
CA ILE A 60 -18.29 -0.61 -15.50
C ILE A 60 -19.39 0.47 -15.61
N GLN A 61 -19.63 0.98 -16.82
CA GLN A 61 -20.68 1.96 -17.08
C GLN A 61 -22.07 1.38 -16.74
N THR A 62 -22.35 0.15 -17.16
CA THR A 62 -23.58 -0.58 -16.84
C THR A 62 -23.74 -0.75 -15.32
N ILE A 63 -22.67 -1.14 -14.62
CA ILE A 63 -22.69 -1.29 -13.16
C ILE A 63 -23.02 0.03 -12.50
N TYR A 64 -22.37 1.13 -12.86
CA TYR A 64 -22.65 2.43 -12.27
C TYR A 64 -24.04 2.96 -12.60
N SER A 65 -24.52 2.75 -13.83
CA SER A 65 -25.90 3.13 -14.22
C SER A 65 -26.92 2.46 -13.29
N ILE A 66 -26.86 1.13 -13.17
CA ILE A 66 -27.78 0.38 -12.29
C ILE A 66 -27.61 0.80 -10.82
N ALA A 67 -26.35 0.92 -10.36
CA ALA A 67 -26.03 1.28 -8.98
C ALA A 67 -26.55 2.67 -8.62
N ASN A 68 -26.48 3.64 -9.53
CA ASN A 68 -27.02 4.98 -9.32
C ASN A 68 -28.55 4.97 -9.15
N GLU A 69 -29.26 4.24 -9.96
CA GLU A 69 -30.73 4.17 -9.87
C GLU A 69 -31.18 3.46 -8.60
N THR A 70 -30.49 2.35 -8.27
CA THR A 70 -30.88 1.49 -7.14
C THR A 70 -30.21 1.86 -5.81
N LYS A 71 -29.30 2.83 -5.81
CA LYS A 71 -28.44 3.22 -4.67
C LYS A 71 -27.64 2.04 -4.11
N THR A 72 -27.21 1.12 -4.98
CA THR A 72 -26.40 -0.05 -4.61
C THR A 72 -24.96 0.39 -4.35
N PRO A 73 -24.38 0.09 -3.17
CA PRO A 73 -22.96 0.35 -2.92
C PRO A 73 -22.08 -0.48 -3.83
N ILE A 74 -21.04 0.13 -4.38
CA ILE A 74 -20.04 -0.51 -5.25
C ILE A 74 -18.68 -0.37 -4.60
N THR A 75 -17.93 -1.45 -4.46
CA THR A 75 -16.54 -1.45 -3.99
C THR A 75 -15.64 -1.94 -5.10
N GLN A 76 -14.67 -1.14 -5.51
CA GLN A 76 -13.65 -1.56 -6.46
C GLN A 76 -12.61 -2.44 -5.77
N ARG A 77 -12.17 -3.47 -6.48
CA ARG A 77 -11.11 -4.37 -6.06
C ARG A 77 -10.27 -4.77 -7.27
N ALA A 78 -8.99 -4.83 -7.06
CA ALA A 78 -8.01 -5.45 -7.94
C ALA A 78 -7.41 -6.69 -7.24
N ALA A 79 -6.11 -6.79 -7.08
CA ALA A 79 -5.49 -7.93 -6.38
C ALA A 79 -5.78 -7.98 -4.86
N GLY A 80 -6.17 -6.86 -4.25
CA GLY A 80 -6.48 -6.81 -2.82
C GLY A 80 -5.27 -6.97 -1.90
N THR A 81 -4.08 -6.59 -2.37
CA THR A 81 -2.79 -6.75 -1.66
C THR A 81 -2.55 -5.71 -0.56
N ALA A 82 -3.38 -4.68 -0.46
CA ALA A 82 -3.26 -3.66 0.56
C ALA A 82 -3.80 -4.10 1.93
N GLY A 83 -3.11 -3.70 3.00
CA GLY A 83 -3.45 -4.05 4.39
C GLY A 83 -4.33 -3.03 5.11
N LEU A 84 -5.01 -2.12 4.39
CA LEU A 84 -5.74 -1.00 5.00
C LEU A 84 -7.27 -1.07 4.83
N GLY A 85 -7.81 -2.19 4.37
CA GLY A 85 -9.25 -2.38 4.19
C GLY A 85 -9.84 -1.60 3.01
N GLY A 86 -9.01 -1.15 2.07
CA GLY A 86 -9.43 -0.33 0.93
C GLY A 86 -10.43 -1.04 0.01
N SER A 87 -10.28 -2.34 -0.19
CA SER A 87 -11.10 -3.17 -1.07
C SER A 87 -12.17 -4.01 -0.34
N VAL A 88 -12.41 -3.76 0.94
CA VAL A 88 -13.46 -4.44 1.72
C VAL A 88 -14.81 -3.77 1.51
N ALA A 89 -15.85 -4.54 1.19
CA ALA A 89 -17.21 -4.03 0.94
C ALA A 89 -17.92 -3.61 2.25
N TYR A 90 -17.43 -2.55 2.88
CA TYR A 90 -17.88 -2.07 4.20
C TYR A 90 -19.38 -1.80 4.29
N LYS A 91 -20.04 -1.45 3.21
CA LYS A 91 -21.50 -1.19 3.13
C LYS A 91 -22.25 -2.33 2.45
N LYS A 92 -21.64 -3.53 2.33
CA LYS A 92 -22.14 -4.60 1.49
C LYS A 92 -22.27 -4.12 0.02
N GLY A 93 -23.29 -4.54 -0.69
CA GLY A 93 -23.45 -4.25 -2.12
C GLY A 93 -22.51 -5.11 -2.97
N LEU A 94 -22.08 -4.60 -4.11
CA LEU A 94 -21.31 -5.38 -5.08
C LEU A 94 -19.84 -4.97 -5.06
N ILE A 95 -18.98 -5.95 -5.34
CA ILE A 95 -17.57 -5.71 -5.65
C ILE A 95 -17.40 -5.75 -7.17
N ILE A 96 -16.72 -4.74 -7.73
CA ILE A 96 -16.16 -4.78 -9.07
C ILE A 96 -14.73 -5.30 -8.97
N ASP A 97 -14.47 -6.44 -9.59
CA ASP A 97 -13.11 -6.94 -9.79
C ASP A 97 -12.62 -6.52 -11.18
N THR A 98 -11.58 -5.68 -11.20
CA THR A 98 -11.00 -5.16 -12.46
C THR A 98 -9.98 -6.13 -13.09
N LYS A 99 -9.70 -7.27 -12.48
CA LYS A 99 -8.78 -8.27 -13.04
C LYS A 99 -9.31 -8.99 -14.29
N GLY A 100 -10.56 -8.77 -14.65
CA GLY A 100 -11.17 -9.29 -15.87
C GLY A 100 -10.78 -8.52 -17.15
N PHE A 101 -10.16 -7.35 -17.04
CA PHE A 101 -9.67 -6.61 -18.21
C PHE A 101 -8.53 -7.37 -18.88
N GLU A 102 -8.56 -7.43 -20.21
CA GLU A 102 -7.42 -7.94 -20.98
C GLU A 102 -6.20 -7.04 -20.81
N ASN A 103 -5.01 -7.65 -20.82
CA ASN A 103 -3.78 -6.91 -20.70
C ASN A 103 -3.51 -6.11 -21.99
N LYS A 104 -3.54 -4.78 -21.89
CA LYS A 104 -3.13 -3.85 -22.91
C LYS A 104 -1.72 -3.38 -22.61
N PHE A 105 -0.84 -3.39 -23.60
CA PHE A 105 0.54 -2.92 -23.50
C PHE A 105 0.88 -2.10 -24.74
N LEU A 106 1.02 -0.78 -24.58
CA LEU A 106 1.41 0.14 -25.65
C LEU A 106 2.56 1.01 -25.15
N ILE A 107 3.78 0.72 -25.60
CA ILE A 107 4.96 1.52 -25.25
C ILE A 107 5.15 2.66 -26.25
N ASN A 108 5.51 3.84 -25.75
CA ASN A 108 6.04 4.96 -26.54
C ASN A 108 7.50 5.22 -26.11
N PRO A 109 8.48 4.68 -26.86
CA PRO A 109 9.89 4.83 -26.53
C PRO A 109 10.39 6.27 -26.54
N LEU A 110 9.84 7.12 -27.41
CA LEU A 110 10.27 8.52 -27.56
C LEU A 110 9.87 9.34 -26.33
N GLU A 111 8.68 9.12 -25.79
CA GLU A 111 8.19 9.80 -24.60
C GLU A 111 8.55 9.07 -23.30
N GLN A 112 9.15 7.89 -23.41
CA GLN A 112 9.44 6.99 -22.29
C GLN A 112 8.19 6.76 -21.44
N THR A 113 7.11 6.31 -22.09
CA THR A 113 5.84 6.00 -21.44
C THR A 113 5.29 4.64 -21.89
N VAL A 114 4.46 4.04 -21.05
CA VAL A 114 3.70 2.84 -21.39
C VAL A 114 2.24 3.00 -20.95
N THR A 115 1.31 2.74 -21.89
CA THR A 115 -0.13 2.72 -21.61
C THR A 115 -0.57 1.29 -21.38
N VAL A 116 -1.21 1.03 -20.24
CA VAL A 116 -1.58 -0.32 -19.78
C VAL A 116 -2.98 -0.36 -19.18
N SER A 117 -3.60 -1.54 -19.23
CA SER A 117 -4.85 -1.81 -18.53
C SER A 117 -4.66 -1.87 -17.00
N PRO A 118 -5.71 -1.63 -16.20
CA PRO A 118 -5.63 -1.57 -14.74
C PRO A 118 -5.33 -2.94 -14.10
N SER A 119 -5.62 -4.03 -14.83
CA SER A 119 -5.40 -5.43 -14.45
C SER A 119 -3.93 -5.84 -14.49
N TYR A 120 -3.09 -5.10 -15.24
CA TYR A 120 -1.70 -5.49 -15.45
C TYR A 120 -0.95 -5.66 -14.12
N VAL A 121 -0.36 -6.83 -13.92
CA VAL A 121 0.48 -7.13 -12.75
C VAL A 121 1.88 -6.55 -12.96
N PHE A 122 2.46 -5.95 -11.93
CA PHE A 122 3.75 -5.26 -12.03
C PHE A 122 4.89 -6.17 -12.53
N SER A 123 4.96 -7.43 -12.08
CA SER A 123 6.00 -8.37 -12.51
C SER A 123 5.90 -8.72 -14.00
N ASP A 124 4.69 -8.81 -14.52
CA ASP A 124 4.45 -9.11 -15.93
C ASP A 124 4.78 -7.90 -16.78
N LEU A 125 4.33 -6.71 -16.37
CA LEU A 125 4.67 -5.46 -17.03
C LEU A 125 6.18 -5.22 -17.06
N GLN A 126 6.88 -5.44 -15.95
CA GLN A 126 8.35 -5.27 -15.90
C GLN A 126 9.06 -6.22 -16.86
N ARG A 127 8.59 -7.48 -16.95
CA ARG A 127 9.16 -8.46 -17.88
C ARG A 127 9.03 -7.99 -19.33
N GLU A 128 7.85 -7.50 -19.72
CA GLU A 128 7.64 -6.99 -21.08
C GLU A 128 8.42 -5.72 -21.38
N LEU A 129 8.50 -4.79 -20.42
CA LEU A 129 9.34 -3.60 -20.55
C LEU A 129 10.82 -3.95 -20.73
N ASN A 130 11.33 -4.92 -19.95
CA ASN A 130 12.72 -5.37 -20.05
C ASN A 130 13.07 -5.92 -21.45
N LEU A 131 12.13 -6.63 -22.09
CA LEU A 131 12.31 -7.10 -23.48
C LEU A 131 12.43 -5.96 -24.49
N GLN A 132 11.93 -4.76 -24.14
CA GLN A 132 12.01 -3.56 -24.96
C GLN A 132 13.15 -2.60 -24.54
N GLY A 133 14.00 -3.03 -23.57
CA GLY A 133 15.09 -2.20 -23.03
C GLY A 133 14.65 -1.14 -22.00
N PHE A 134 13.42 -1.22 -21.52
CA PHE A 134 12.86 -0.30 -20.52
C PHE A 134 12.60 -0.98 -19.16
N SER A 135 12.33 -0.16 -18.17
CA SER A 135 12.02 -0.58 -16.80
C SER A 135 11.04 0.39 -16.16
N LEU A 136 10.29 -0.09 -15.18
CA LEU A 136 9.48 0.76 -14.31
C LEU A 136 10.37 1.68 -13.47
N CYS A 137 9.95 2.92 -13.26
CA CYS A 137 10.66 3.86 -12.40
C CYS A 137 10.50 3.50 -10.92
N SER A 138 9.28 3.23 -10.47
CA SER A 138 8.98 2.74 -9.12
C SER A 138 7.83 1.75 -9.10
N TYR A 139 7.81 0.84 -8.11
CA TYR A 139 6.82 -0.21 -8.00
C TYR A 139 6.70 -0.73 -6.54
N PRO A 140 5.55 -1.33 -6.15
CA PRO A 140 5.32 -1.78 -4.78
C PRO A 140 6.12 -3.04 -4.42
N SER A 141 6.35 -3.27 -3.13
CA SER A 141 6.94 -4.53 -2.63
C SER A 141 6.05 -5.76 -2.91
N SER A 142 4.74 -5.57 -3.10
CA SER A 142 3.78 -6.59 -3.56
C SER A 142 3.82 -6.85 -5.08
N TYR A 143 4.91 -6.52 -5.73
CA TYR A 143 5.24 -6.58 -7.15
C TYR A 143 4.69 -7.81 -7.90
N HIS A 144 4.79 -9.01 -7.31
CA HIS A 144 4.34 -10.25 -7.96
C HIS A 144 2.81 -10.43 -8.03
N SER A 145 2.04 -9.58 -7.38
CA SER A 145 0.58 -9.71 -7.31
C SER A 145 -0.18 -8.39 -7.42
N ALA A 146 0.45 -7.26 -7.11
CA ALA A 146 -0.18 -5.95 -7.23
C ALA A 146 -0.44 -5.61 -8.71
N THR A 147 -1.58 -4.96 -8.96
CA THR A 147 -1.95 -4.47 -10.29
C THR A 147 -1.78 -2.95 -10.35
N ILE A 148 -1.60 -2.44 -11.57
CA ILE A 148 -1.42 -1.00 -11.85
C ILE A 148 -2.60 -0.19 -11.29
N GLY A 149 -3.83 -0.52 -11.64
CA GLY A 149 -5.02 0.22 -11.16
C GLY A 149 -5.19 0.17 -9.63
N GLY A 150 -4.86 -0.99 -9.03
CA GLY A 150 -4.90 -1.15 -7.57
C GLY A 150 -3.86 -0.28 -6.85
N TRP A 151 -2.65 -0.19 -7.39
CA TRP A 151 -1.57 0.63 -6.84
C TRP A 151 -1.86 2.11 -6.94
N ILE A 152 -2.34 2.58 -8.10
CA ILE A 152 -2.76 3.98 -8.30
C ILE A 152 -3.85 4.34 -7.28
N ALA A 153 -4.90 3.52 -7.20
CA ALA A 153 -6.00 3.77 -6.28
C ALA A 153 -5.58 3.75 -4.81
N HIS A 154 -4.51 3.01 -4.45
CA HIS A 154 -3.96 2.97 -3.10
C HIS A 154 -3.06 4.19 -2.79
N GLY A 155 -2.41 4.78 -3.79
CA GLY A 155 -1.48 5.90 -3.64
C GLY A 155 -0.14 5.47 -3.09
N GLY A 156 0.44 4.39 -3.65
CA GLY A 156 1.58 3.71 -3.07
C GLY A 156 2.93 4.33 -3.38
N TYR A 157 3.88 4.01 -2.51
CA TYR A 157 5.32 4.12 -2.71
C TYR A 157 5.92 2.71 -2.80
N GLY A 158 7.21 2.62 -3.06
CA GLY A 158 7.93 1.34 -3.06
C GLY A 158 9.35 1.48 -3.58
N ILE A 159 9.84 0.41 -4.16
CA ILE A 159 11.17 0.29 -4.76
C ILE A 159 11.28 1.32 -5.87
N GLY A 160 12.37 2.08 -5.89
CA GLY A 160 12.60 3.18 -6.83
C GLY A 160 11.99 4.52 -6.42
N SER A 161 11.11 4.55 -5.41
CA SER A 161 10.47 5.81 -5.00
C SER A 161 11.44 6.83 -4.42
N SER A 162 12.56 6.40 -3.86
CA SER A 162 13.60 7.30 -3.37
C SER A 162 14.15 8.22 -4.46
N GLN A 163 14.27 7.69 -5.67
CA GLN A 163 14.82 8.41 -6.83
C GLN A 163 13.73 8.98 -7.73
N TYR A 164 12.65 8.25 -7.96
CA TYR A 164 11.63 8.55 -8.97
C TYR A 164 10.28 8.99 -8.39
N GLY A 165 10.11 9.00 -7.08
CA GLY A 165 8.83 9.33 -6.45
C GLY A 165 7.85 8.16 -6.37
N GLY A 166 6.66 8.43 -5.84
CA GLY A 166 5.58 7.46 -5.68
C GLY A 166 4.66 7.35 -6.90
N ALA A 167 3.49 6.74 -6.69
CA ALA A 167 2.52 6.50 -7.74
C ALA A 167 2.14 7.77 -8.53
N LEU A 168 1.90 8.89 -7.84
CA LEU A 168 1.54 10.15 -8.49
C LEU A 168 2.62 10.66 -9.46
N ASP A 169 3.88 10.39 -9.16
CA ASP A 169 5.01 10.87 -9.95
C ASP A 169 5.23 10.04 -11.22
N GLN A 170 4.68 8.81 -11.24
CA GLN A 170 4.79 7.90 -12.38
C GLN A 170 3.67 8.07 -13.40
N ILE A 171 2.55 8.68 -13.03
CA ILE A 171 1.36 8.73 -13.89
C ILE A 171 1.41 9.95 -14.79
N VAL A 172 1.24 9.71 -16.09
CA VAL A 172 1.10 10.74 -17.13
C VAL A 172 -0.38 10.97 -17.47
N GLU A 173 -1.13 9.89 -17.58
CA GLU A 173 -2.56 9.91 -17.89
C GLU A 173 -3.29 8.78 -17.17
N ILE A 174 -4.54 9.00 -16.81
CA ILE A 174 -5.48 7.94 -16.39
C ILE A 174 -6.80 8.08 -17.14
N GLU A 175 -7.39 6.95 -17.47
CA GLU A 175 -8.78 6.88 -17.92
C GLU A 175 -9.63 6.26 -16.81
N VAL A 176 -10.78 6.87 -16.54
CA VAL A 176 -11.64 6.52 -15.40
C VAL A 176 -13.09 6.51 -15.83
N VAL A 177 -13.84 5.47 -15.49
CA VAL A 177 -15.28 5.52 -15.46
C VAL A 177 -15.73 6.09 -14.12
N LEU A 178 -16.30 7.29 -14.16
CA LEU A 178 -16.83 7.97 -12.98
C LEU A 178 -18.11 7.27 -12.45
N PRO A 179 -18.49 7.47 -11.18
CA PRO A 179 -19.74 6.92 -10.64
C PRO A 179 -21.01 7.42 -11.38
N THR A 180 -20.92 8.52 -12.12
CA THR A 180 -21.96 9.01 -13.04
C THR A 180 -22.13 8.16 -14.31
N GLY A 181 -21.19 7.23 -14.58
CA GLY A 181 -21.11 6.41 -15.81
C GLY A 181 -20.30 7.05 -16.93
N HIS A 182 -19.83 8.28 -16.81
CA HIS A 182 -19.02 8.95 -17.82
C HIS A 182 -17.60 8.40 -17.82
N LEU A 183 -17.08 8.11 -19.00
CA LEU A 183 -15.67 7.82 -19.26
C LEU A 183 -14.92 9.13 -19.43
N VAL A 184 -13.86 9.35 -18.66
CA VAL A 184 -13.06 10.59 -18.69
C VAL A 184 -11.59 10.26 -18.64
N LYS A 185 -10.79 10.96 -19.45
CA LYS A 185 -9.33 10.95 -19.40
C LYS A 185 -8.81 12.18 -18.64
N TYR A 186 -7.85 11.96 -17.77
CA TYR A 186 -7.18 13.00 -16.99
C TYR A 186 -5.68 12.97 -17.27
N THR A 187 -5.16 14.09 -17.74
CA THR A 187 -3.73 14.32 -18.01
C THR A 187 -3.13 15.34 -17.07
N GLU A 188 -3.95 16.21 -16.47
CA GLU A 188 -3.50 17.22 -15.54
C GLU A 188 -3.19 16.61 -14.17
N ARG A 189 -1.99 16.88 -13.65
CA ARG A 189 -1.53 16.36 -12.35
C ARG A 189 -2.51 16.62 -11.20
N ASP A 190 -3.15 17.79 -11.21
CA ASP A 190 -4.12 18.17 -10.19
C ASP A 190 -5.35 17.27 -10.16
N HIS A 191 -5.85 16.86 -11.33
CA HIS A 191 -6.95 15.89 -11.41
C HIS A 191 -6.49 14.47 -11.08
N ILE A 192 -5.32 14.06 -11.61
CA ILE A 192 -4.74 12.73 -11.33
C ILE A 192 -4.51 12.55 -9.81
N SER A 193 -4.06 13.60 -9.11
CA SER A 193 -3.81 13.57 -7.67
C SER A 193 -5.03 13.16 -6.84
N LEU A 194 -6.23 13.50 -7.28
CA LEU A 194 -7.48 13.12 -6.61
C LEU A 194 -7.73 11.61 -6.66
N PHE A 195 -7.31 10.93 -7.72
CA PHE A 195 -7.51 9.48 -7.88
C PHE A 195 -6.42 8.65 -7.19
N VAL A 196 -5.22 9.19 -7.05
CA VAL A 196 -4.11 8.55 -6.33
C VAL A 196 -4.45 8.54 -4.83
N GLY A 197 -4.55 7.34 -4.24
CA GLY A 197 -4.98 7.17 -2.85
C GLY A 197 -6.49 7.33 -2.61
N SER A 198 -7.30 7.38 -3.68
CA SER A 198 -8.77 7.48 -3.59
C SER A 198 -9.45 6.18 -3.18
N HIS A 199 -8.76 5.05 -3.23
CA HIS A 199 -9.34 3.72 -3.01
C HIS A 199 -10.59 3.44 -3.83
N GLY A 200 -10.66 3.98 -5.06
CA GLY A 200 -11.82 3.81 -5.96
C GLY A 200 -13.08 4.56 -5.55
N THR A 201 -13.02 5.48 -4.59
CA THR A 201 -14.20 6.25 -4.18
C THR A 201 -14.66 7.26 -5.21
N LEU A 202 -13.79 7.63 -6.16
CA LEU A 202 -14.08 8.63 -7.21
C LEU A 202 -14.41 7.99 -8.57
N GLY A 203 -14.27 6.68 -8.69
CA GLY A 203 -14.52 5.94 -9.94
C GLY A 203 -13.63 4.72 -10.07
N THR A 204 -13.73 4.07 -11.22
CA THR A 204 -12.95 2.88 -11.56
C THR A 204 -11.95 3.22 -12.66
N ILE A 205 -10.66 3.07 -12.39
CA ILE A 205 -9.60 3.28 -13.37
C ILE A 205 -9.68 2.15 -14.40
N THR A 206 -9.68 2.51 -15.69
CA THR A 206 -9.80 1.60 -16.83
C THR A 206 -8.53 1.54 -17.68
N GLU A 207 -7.68 2.56 -17.61
CA GLU A 207 -6.39 2.61 -18.29
C GLU A 207 -5.45 3.57 -17.55
N ALA A 208 -4.15 3.36 -17.65
CA ALA A 208 -3.14 4.29 -17.16
C ALA A 208 -1.93 4.35 -18.07
N THR A 209 -1.42 5.55 -18.31
CA THR A 209 -0.14 5.80 -18.97
C THR A 209 0.90 6.16 -17.90
N LEU A 210 1.95 5.36 -17.83
CA LEU A 210 3.01 5.46 -16.83
C LEU A 210 4.34 5.87 -17.46
N ARG A 211 5.15 6.61 -16.73
CA ARG A 211 6.56 6.84 -17.07
C ARG A 211 7.34 5.54 -16.95
N VAL A 212 8.23 5.33 -17.90
CA VAL A 212 9.24 4.27 -17.86
C VAL A 212 10.63 4.88 -18.05
N LYS A 213 11.66 4.13 -17.75
CA LYS A 213 13.06 4.52 -17.89
C LYS A 213 13.83 3.45 -18.64
N PHE A 214 15.02 3.75 -19.12
CA PHE A 214 15.93 2.73 -19.63
C PHE A 214 16.23 1.68 -18.55
N ASN A 215 16.36 0.45 -18.97
CA ASN A 215 16.71 -0.65 -18.08
C ASN A 215 18.20 -0.59 -17.70
N ILE A 216 18.52 0.09 -16.61
CA ILE A 216 19.85 0.24 -16.07
C ILE A 216 20.07 -0.82 -14.98
N PRO A 217 21.20 -1.55 -14.98
CA PRO A 217 21.50 -2.53 -13.94
C PRO A 217 21.54 -1.90 -12.54
N LEU A 218 21.04 -2.65 -11.55
CA LEU A 218 21.12 -2.26 -10.15
C LEU A 218 22.33 -2.92 -9.49
N LYS A 219 23.09 -2.14 -8.73
CA LYS A 219 24.13 -2.61 -7.83
C LYS A 219 23.68 -2.46 -6.39
N HIS A 220 23.98 -3.46 -5.59
CA HIS A 220 23.51 -3.55 -4.22
C HIS A 220 24.69 -3.52 -3.24
N GLN A 221 24.53 -2.76 -2.15
CA GLN A 221 25.45 -2.77 -1.02
C GLN A 221 24.66 -2.87 0.29
N GLY A 222 25.23 -3.52 1.29
CA GLY A 222 24.59 -3.76 2.58
C GLY A 222 25.39 -3.17 3.73
N CYS A 223 24.68 -2.77 4.77
CA CYS A 223 25.28 -2.31 6.01
C CYS A 223 24.47 -2.68 7.23
N THR A 224 25.09 -2.54 8.40
CA THR A 224 24.44 -2.80 9.69
C THR A 224 24.70 -1.67 10.68
N PHE A 225 23.77 -1.51 11.63
CA PHE A 225 23.87 -0.52 12.71
C PHE A 225 23.45 -1.14 14.05
N ASP A 226 24.04 -0.68 15.15
CA ASP A 226 23.74 -1.21 16.48
C ASP A 226 22.50 -0.58 17.12
N SER A 227 22.13 0.61 16.70
CA SER A 227 21.04 1.36 17.31
C SER A 227 20.12 2.05 16.29
N PRO A 228 18.85 2.36 16.66
CA PRO A 228 17.97 3.18 15.82
C PRO A 228 18.59 4.54 15.47
N ARG A 229 19.37 5.11 16.37
CA ARG A 229 20.01 6.43 16.17
C ARG A 229 21.07 6.37 15.06
N GLU A 230 21.92 5.35 15.09
CA GLU A 230 22.94 5.14 14.06
C GLU A 230 22.29 4.82 12.72
N MET A 231 21.25 3.94 12.72
CA MET A 231 20.49 3.63 11.51
C MET A 231 19.90 4.90 10.88
N ILE A 232 19.23 5.76 11.66
CA ILE A 232 18.65 7.02 11.14
C ILE A 232 19.75 7.94 10.60
N LYS A 233 20.88 8.08 11.31
CA LYS A 233 22.04 8.83 10.81
C LYS A 233 22.57 8.22 9.51
N GLY A 234 22.59 6.88 9.42
CA GLY A 234 22.97 6.17 8.20
C GLY A 234 22.02 6.49 7.05
N LEU A 235 20.71 6.49 7.28
CA LEU A 235 19.73 6.87 6.26
C LEU A 235 19.89 8.32 5.79
N GLU A 236 20.21 9.26 6.69
CA GLU A 236 20.50 10.66 6.34
C GLU A 236 21.72 10.77 5.42
N GLU A 237 22.79 10.05 5.72
CA GLU A 237 24.01 10.05 4.88
C GLU A 237 23.78 9.33 3.55
N ILE A 238 23.08 8.18 3.56
CA ILE A 238 22.74 7.40 2.36
C ILE A 238 21.79 8.20 1.42
N ALA A 239 20.85 8.95 1.96
CA ALA A 239 19.94 9.76 1.15
C ALA A 239 20.68 10.80 0.28
N LYS A 240 21.84 11.29 0.72
CA LYS A 240 22.66 12.27 -0.02
C LYS A 240 23.29 11.70 -1.30
N ILE A 241 23.42 10.39 -1.41
CA ILE A 241 23.96 9.73 -2.61
C ILE A 241 22.88 9.35 -3.62
N PHE A 242 21.63 9.79 -3.40
CA PHE A 242 20.50 9.56 -4.29
C PHE A 242 20.34 8.10 -4.71
N PRO A 243 20.10 7.17 -3.76
CA PRO A 243 19.93 5.76 -4.05
C PRO A 243 18.60 5.52 -4.78
N TYR A 244 18.57 4.48 -5.64
CA TYR A 244 17.34 3.98 -6.24
C TYR A 244 16.37 3.43 -5.18
N SER A 245 16.88 2.67 -4.22
CA SER A 245 16.12 2.07 -3.14
C SER A 245 16.99 1.90 -1.89
N VAL A 246 16.40 2.08 -0.71
CA VAL A 246 17.00 1.73 0.58
C VAL A 246 15.99 0.97 1.39
N TRP A 247 16.21 -0.32 1.53
CA TRP A 247 15.38 -1.23 2.33
C TRP A 247 16.09 -1.58 3.62
N PHE A 248 15.41 -1.46 4.77
CA PHE A 248 16.01 -1.75 6.06
C PHE A 248 15.08 -2.51 7.02
N LEU A 249 15.69 -3.27 7.92
CA LEU A 249 15.05 -4.15 8.90
C LEU A 249 15.58 -3.88 10.30
N ASN A 250 14.73 -4.02 11.32
CA ASN A 250 15.20 -4.03 12.70
C ASN A 250 15.69 -5.43 13.12
N PRO A 251 16.43 -5.57 14.25
CA PRO A 251 16.97 -6.86 14.71
C PRO A 251 15.91 -7.95 14.84
N LYS A 252 14.71 -7.63 15.34
CA LYS A 252 13.62 -8.60 15.47
C LYS A 252 13.17 -9.14 14.11
N HIS A 253 13.09 -8.29 13.10
CA HIS A 253 12.73 -8.70 11.74
C HIS A 253 13.86 -9.49 11.07
N VAL A 254 15.12 -9.12 11.31
CA VAL A 254 16.30 -9.85 10.84
C VAL A 254 16.32 -11.28 11.40
N SER A 255 16.01 -11.47 12.69
CA SER A 255 15.91 -12.83 13.28
C SER A 255 14.85 -13.68 12.56
N LEU A 256 13.66 -13.10 12.31
CA LEU A 256 12.60 -13.79 11.56
C LEU A 256 13.04 -14.11 10.12
N PHE A 257 13.76 -13.19 9.47
CA PHE A 257 14.28 -13.37 8.13
C PHE A 257 15.30 -14.51 8.07
N ASN A 258 16.24 -14.55 9.02
CA ASN A 258 17.23 -15.64 9.16
C ASN A 258 16.52 -17.00 9.37
N GLU A 259 15.58 -17.07 10.30
CA GLU A 259 14.81 -18.27 10.59
C GLU A 259 14.02 -18.79 9.38
N THR A 260 13.38 -17.87 8.64
CA THR A 260 12.50 -18.24 7.53
C THR A 260 13.26 -18.67 6.28
N PHE A 261 14.39 -18.01 5.98
CA PHE A 261 15.10 -18.18 4.71
C PHE A 261 16.48 -18.81 4.84
N GLY A 262 16.91 -19.16 6.06
CA GLY A 262 18.20 -19.83 6.29
C GLY A 262 19.40 -18.90 6.16
N PHE A 263 19.22 -17.58 6.28
CA PHE A 263 20.33 -16.63 6.33
C PHE A 263 21.00 -16.61 7.71
N ASN A 264 22.19 -16.06 7.77
CA ASN A 264 22.92 -15.83 9.02
C ASN A 264 23.35 -14.35 9.11
N LEU A 265 22.37 -13.45 8.98
CA LEU A 265 22.62 -12.02 9.13
C LEU A 265 22.83 -11.68 10.61
N PRO A 266 23.70 -10.69 10.90
CA PRO A 266 23.90 -10.25 12.28
C PRO A 266 22.59 -9.68 12.86
N ASN A 267 22.32 -10.00 14.12
CA ASN A 267 21.10 -9.54 14.82
C ASN A 267 21.21 -8.05 15.18
N ARG A 268 21.25 -7.21 14.15
CA ARG A 268 21.41 -5.76 14.17
C ARG A 268 20.37 -5.11 13.22
N TYR A 269 20.32 -3.81 13.16
CA TYR A 269 19.63 -3.14 12.05
C TYR A 269 20.39 -3.43 10.77
N VAL A 270 19.73 -3.95 9.75
CA VAL A 270 20.32 -4.26 8.43
C VAL A 270 19.68 -3.34 7.39
N ALA A 271 20.49 -2.75 6.52
CA ALA A 271 19.99 -2.01 5.37
C ALA A 271 20.68 -2.49 4.08
N ILE A 272 19.88 -2.58 3.00
CA ILE A 272 20.35 -2.86 1.64
C ILE A 272 20.04 -1.63 0.79
N ILE A 273 21.09 -1.12 0.15
CA ILE A 273 21.06 0.07 -0.69
C ILE A 273 21.28 -0.35 -2.14
N SER A 274 20.40 0.11 -3.02
CA SER A 274 20.49 -0.15 -4.45
C SER A 274 20.68 1.15 -5.21
N LYS A 275 21.53 1.13 -6.22
CA LYS A 275 21.78 2.25 -7.13
C LYS A 275 21.84 1.74 -8.55
N GLU A 276 21.32 2.54 -9.48
CA GLU A 276 21.49 2.34 -10.90
C GLU A 276 22.93 2.68 -11.29
N VAL A 277 23.56 1.78 -12.01
CA VAL A 277 24.97 1.90 -12.39
C VAL A 277 25.14 1.39 -13.81
N SER A 278 25.56 2.27 -14.72
CA SER A 278 25.76 1.95 -16.14
C SER A 278 27.20 1.52 -16.44
N PHE A 279 28.18 2.05 -15.70
CA PHE A 279 29.60 1.89 -15.96
C PHE A 279 30.36 1.54 -14.67
N GLU A 280 31.54 0.97 -14.82
CA GLU A 280 32.39 0.54 -13.69
C GLU A 280 32.82 1.72 -12.80
N GLU A 281 33.09 2.86 -13.40
CA GLU A 281 33.46 4.09 -12.68
C GLU A 281 32.33 4.56 -11.75
N GLU A 282 31.06 4.45 -12.18
CA GLU A 282 29.90 4.75 -11.34
C GLU A 282 29.77 3.76 -10.18
N GLU A 283 30.08 2.46 -10.40
CA GLU A 283 30.09 1.46 -9.33
C GLU A 283 31.17 1.74 -8.29
N MET A 284 32.36 2.12 -8.74
CA MET A 284 33.46 2.51 -7.85
C MET A 284 33.12 3.75 -7.03
N GLU A 285 32.54 4.77 -7.67
CA GLU A 285 32.10 5.99 -6.99
C GLU A 285 30.96 5.72 -6.01
N PHE A 286 29.96 4.90 -6.40
CA PHE A 286 28.91 4.46 -5.48
C PHE A 286 29.49 3.76 -4.26
N SER A 287 30.45 2.85 -4.46
CA SER A 287 31.10 2.14 -3.36
C SER A 287 31.87 3.08 -2.45
N ARG A 288 32.58 4.06 -3.01
CA ARG A 288 33.31 5.08 -2.24
C ARG A 288 32.37 5.94 -1.39
N LEU A 289 31.30 6.46 -1.99
CA LEU A 289 30.31 7.30 -1.32
C LEU A 289 29.56 6.52 -0.24
N PHE A 290 29.15 5.29 -0.54
CA PHE A 290 28.51 4.41 0.42
C PHE A 290 29.39 4.14 1.64
N ASN A 291 30.66 3.73 1.41
CA ASN A 291 31.60 3.46 2.49
C ASN A 291 31.80 4.66 3.41
N ASN A 292 31.88 5.86 2.84
CA ASN A 292 31.99 7.10 3.60
C ASN A 292 30.72 7.37 4.42
N ALA A 293 29.54 7.21 3.82
CA ALA A 293 28.26 7.42 4.49
C ALA A 293 28.10 6.48 5.70
N ILE A 294 28.43 5.19 5.52
CA ILE A 294 28.32 4.20 6.60
C ILE A 294 29.32 4.48 7.73
N ARG A 295 30.56 4.83 7.39
CA ARG A 295 31.60 5.19 8.37
C ARG A 295 31.17 6.41 9.18
N ASN A 296 30.66 7.45 8.54
CA ASN A 296 30.18 8.68 9.20
C ASN A 296 29.03 8.39 10.14
N ALA A 297 28.19 7.40 9.84
CA ALA A 297 27.07 7.02 10.68
C ALA A 297 27.44 6.09 11.85
N GLY A 298 28.66 5.52 11.86
CA GLY A 298 29.07 4.52 12.84
C GLY A 298 28.59 3.09 12.51
N GLY A 299 28.16 2.86 11.27
CA GLY A 299 27.72 1.56 10.80
C GLY A 299 28.88 0.65 10.34
N GLN A 300 28.55 -0.59 10.05
CA GLN A 300 29.48 -1.59 9.50
C GLN A 300 28.99 -2.08 8.14
N ILE A 301 29.91 -2.29 7.21
CA ILE A 301 29.61 -2.81 5.87
C ILE A 301 29.29 -4.30 5.98
N LEU A 302 28.22 -4.73 5.34
CA LEU A 302 27.84 -6.14 5.19
C LEU A 302 28.59 -6.74 4.00
N ASP A 303 29.03 -8.00 4.13
CA ASP A 303 29.70 -8.72 3.04
C ASP A 303 28.81 -8.76 1.78
N ARG A 304 29.37 -8.39 0.64
CA ARG A 304 28.67 -8.29 -0.65
C ARG A 304 27.99 -9.61 -1.06
N ARG A 305 28.53 -10.76 -0.66
CA ARG A 305 27.95 -12.07 -0.96
C ARG A 305 26.53 -12.23 -0.42
N TYR A 306 26.21 -11.55 0.66
CA TYR A 306 24.86 -11.58 1.24
C TYR A 306 23.90 -10.59 0.59
N THR A 307 24.37 -9.47 0.04
CA THR A 307 23.51 -8.37 -0.38
C THR A 307 22.63 -8.72 -1.57
N GLU A 308 23.19 -9.39 -2.59
CA GLU A 308 22.48 -9.80 -3.80
C GLU A 308 21.37 -10.82 -3.49
N ASP A 309 21.65 -11.78 -2.63
CA ASP A 309 20.67 -12.79 -2.26
C ASP A 309 19.57 -12.21 -1.38
N ILE A 310 19.93 -11.40 -0.38
CA ILE A 310 18.97 -10.72 0.48
C ILE A 310 18.02 -9.83 -0.35
N TRP A 311 18.56 -9.11 -1.34
CA TRP A 311 17.76 -8.29 -2.23
C TRP A 311 16.67 -9.08 -2.96
N LYS A 312 16.98 -10.26 -3.47
CA LYS A 312 16.00 -11.13 -4.14
C LYS A 312 14.87 -11.58 -3.19
N PHE A 313 15.16 -11.74 -1.90
CA PHE A 313 14.18 -12.16 -0.91
C PHE A 313 13.27 -11.04 -0.39
N ARG A 314 13.58 -9.76 -0.66
CA ARG A 314 12.71 -8.65 -0.21
C ARG A 314 11.27 -8.74 -0.75
N TYR A 315 11.07 -9.32 -1.93
CA TYR A 315 9.72 -9.57 -2.48
C TYR A 315 8.96 -10.69 -1.76
N LYS A 316 9.65 -11.43 -0.89
CA LYS A 316 9.10 -12.52 -0.09
C LYS A 316 8.86 -12.12 1.38
N SER A 317 9.07 -10.86 1.75
CA SER A 317 8.95 -10.40 3.14
C SER A 317 7.60 -10.72 3.76
N LEU A 318 6.50 -10.60 3.02
CA LEU A 318 5.18 -11.04 3.48
C LEU A 318 5.04 -12.57 3.58
N SER A 319 5.86 -13.37 2.90
CA SER A 319 5.81 -14.82 3.03
C SER A 319 6.36 -15.32 4.37
N MET A 320 7.20 -14.53 5.05
CA MET A 320 7.62 -14.80 6.43
C MET A 320 6.41 -14.85 7.38
N LEU A 321 5.37 -14.10 7.08
CA LEU A 321 4.15 -14.06 7.87
C LEU A 321 3.27 -15.31 7.70
N LYS A 322 3.55 -16.17 6.71
CA LYS A 322 2.86 -17.45 6.54
C LYS A 322 3.21 -18.45 7.65
N ASN A 323 4.40 -18.31 8.23
CA ASN A 323 4.83 -19.15 9.35
C ASN A 323 4.19 -18.72 10.68
N SER A 324 3.59 -17.51 10.72
CA SER A 324 2.80 -17.03 11.84
C SER A 324 1.32 -17.07 11.45
N LYS A 325 0.51 -17.86 12.13
CA LYS A 325 -0.91 -18.06 11.77
C LYS A 325 -1.76 -16.79 11.94
N ASP A 326 -1.26 -15.77 12.66
CA ASP A 326 -1.98 -14.53 12.86
C ASP A 326 -1.01 -13.34 13.04
N PHE A 327 -1.29 -12.24 12.37
CA PHE A 327 -0.48 -11.03 12.44
C PHE A 327 -1.33 -9.78 12.26
N VAL A 328 -0.79 -8.64 12.67
CA VAL A 328 -1.33 -7.33 12.29
C VAL A 328 -0.23 -6.46 11.72
N VAL A 329 -0.59 -5.67 10.73
CA VAL A 329 0.29 -4.70 10.10
C VAL A 329 -0.31 -3.30 10.20
N SER A 330 0.56 -2.32 10.36
CA SER A 330 0.26 -0.91 10.16
C SER A 330 1.44 -0.26 9.47
N GLU A 331 1.20 0.86 8.78
CA GLU A 331 2.23 1.51 8.00
C GLU A 331 2.15 3.03 8.19
N VAL A 332 3.31 3.65 8.32
CA VAL A 332 3.44 5.10 8.52
C VAL A 332 4.55 5.66 7.64
N ILE A 333 4.41 6.90 7.21
CA ILE A 333 5.48 7.67 6.61
C ILE A 333 6.10 8.55 7.70
N LEU A 334 7.43 8.55 7.76
CA LEU A 334 8.21 9.28 8.73
C LEU A 334 9.27 10.13 8.04
N PRO A 335 9.52 11.36 8.51
CA PRO A 335 10.73 12.08 8.13
C PRO A 335 11.95 11.36 8.70
N ILE A 336 13.06 11.32 7.99
CA ILE A 336 14.31 10.70 8.48
C ILE A 336 14.73 11.44 9.75
N GLU A 337 14.81 12.77 9.66
CA GLU A 337 15.13 13.64 10.79
C GLU A 337 14.18 13.40 11.96
N SER A 338 14.71 13.22 13.14
CA SER A 338 13.96 13.07 14.41
C SER A 338 13.13 11.80 14.58
N SER A 339 13.09 10.87 13.63
CA SER A 339 12.31 9.63 13.72
C SER A 339 12.88 8.57 14.67
N ASP A 340 14.17 8.68 15.04
CA ASP A 340 14.81 7.80 16.02
C ASP A 340 14.05 7.72 17.36
N LYS A 341 13.52 8.86 17.82
CA LYS A 341 12.70 8.95 19.03
C LYS A 341 11.39 8.17 18.90
N TYR A 342 10.80 8.17 17.71
CA TYR A 342 9.58 7.43 17.44
C TYR A 342 9.85 5.92 17.40
N ILE A 343 10.93 5.49 16.72
CA ILE A 343 11.36 4.09 16.65
C ILE A 343 11.66 3.54 18.06
N ARG A 344 12.49 4.23 18.84
CA ARG A 344 12.79 3.82 20.22
C ARG A 344 11.54 3.70 21.08
N LYS A 345 10.60 4.63 20.92
CA LYS A 345 9.32 4.60 21.65
C LYS A 345 8.44 3.41 21.25
N ILE A 346 8.39 3.08 19.96
CA ILE A 346 7.66 1.90 19.48
C ILE A 346 8.32 0.64 20.01
N MET A 347 9.63 0.48 19.85
CA MET A 347 10.37 -0.68 20.34
C MET A 347 10.11 -0.90 21.83
N SER A 348 10.31 0.12 22.66
CA SER A 348 10.03 0.04 24.11
C SER A 348 8.57 -0.30 24.41
N LYS A 349 7.60 0.27 23.69
CA LYS A 349 6.18 0.05 23.95
C LYS A 349 5.74 -1.39 23.67
N PHE A 350 6.43 -2.08 22.79
CA PHE A 350 6.17 -3.48 22.44
C PHE A 350 7.25 -4.44 22.95
N ASN A 351 8.02 -4.04 23.97
CA ASN A 351 9.08 -4.86 24.61
C ASN A 351 10.06 -5.44 23.58
N ASN A 352 10.39 -4.68 22.53
CA ASN A 352 11.22 -5.08 21.40
C ASN A 352 10.67 -6.24 20.53
N GLU A 353 9.40 -6.63 20.72
CA GLU A 353 8.77 -7.72 19.97
C GLU A 353 8.13 -7.28 18.65
N ILE A 354 8.21 -5.99 18.32
CA ILE A 354 7.71 -5.47 17.05
C ILE A 354 8.73 -5.66 15.93
N HIS A 355 8.26 -6.12 14.78
CA HIS A 355 9.05 -6.20 13.56
C HIS A 355 8.90 -4.90 12.78
N LEU A 356 10.02 -4.33 12.35
CA LEU A 356 10.07 -3.11 11.54
C LEU A 356 10.73 -3.41 10.21
N GLU A 357 10.08 -3.00 9.15
CA GLU A 357 10.59 -3.02 7.78
C GLU A 357 10.37 -1.63 7.16
N GLY A 358 11.40 -1.01 6.63
CA GLY A 358 11.34 0.33 6.06
C GLY A 358 11.87 0.42 4.65
N GLU A 359 11.35 1.40 3.90
CA GLU A 359 11.78 1.76 2.55
C GLU A 359 11.91 3.27 2.44
N LEU A 360 13.07 3.74 1.96
CA LEU A 360 13.25 5.15 1.64
C LEU A 360 12.37 5.53 0.44
N ILE A 361 11.52 6.54 0.60
CA ILE A 361 10.58 6.97 -0.42
C ILE A 361 10.88 8.35 -1.01
N SER A 362 11.79 9.08 -0.39
CA SER A 362 12.34 10.35 -0.86
C SER A 362 13.63 10.63 -0.09
N PRO A 363 14.43 11.63 -0.49
CA PRO A 363 15.62 12.02 0.26
C PRO A 363 15.39 12.41 1.73
N THR A 364 14.13 12.65 2.11
CA THR A 364 13.78 13.16 3.45
C THR A 364 12.81 12.26 4.23
N HIS A 365 12.18 11.27 3.57
CA HIS A 365 11.15 10.43 4.17
C HIS A 365 11.30 8.97 3.83
N TYR A 366 10.85 8.11 4.73
CA TYR A 366 10.71 6.67 4.51
C TYR A 366 9.34 6.16 4.94
N ALA A 367 8.85 5.13 4.27
CA ALA A 367 7.72 4.33 4.71
C ALA A 367 8.21 3.28 5.72
N LEU A 368 7.47 3.08 6.81
CA LEU A 368 7.79 2.11 7.84
C LEU A 368 6.59 1.19 8.09
N MET A 369 6.74 -0.07 7.76
CA MET A 369 5.82 -1.13 8.14
C MET A 369 6.10 -1.63 9.56
N LEU A 370 5.04 -1.80 10.32
CA LEU A 370 5.03 -2.21 11.71
C LEU A 370 4.26 -3.53 11.81
N TYR A 371 4.93 -4.63 12.11
CA TYR A 371 4.32 -5.94 12.22
C TYR A 371 4.31 -6.43 13.66
N LEU A 372 3.18 -6.98 14.09
CA LEU A 372 3.08 -7.79 15.29
C LEU A 372 2.64 -9.19 14.89
N LEU A 373 3.44 -10.16 15.22
CA LEU A 373 3.13 -11.57 15.07
C LEU A 373 2.52 -12.08 16.37
N TYR A 374 1.49 -12.90 16.28
CA TYR A 374 0.80 -13.43 17.44
C TYR A 374 1.01 -14.92 17.58
N ASP A 375 1.16 -15.37 18.82
CA ASP A 375 1.00 -16.78 19.16
C ASP A 375 -0.45 -17.21 18.87
N GLU A 376 -0.62 -18.43 18.34
CA GLU A 376 -1.93 -19.01 18.02
C GLU A 376 -2.85 -19.04 19.25
N ASN A 377 -2.29 -19.29 20.42
CA ASN A 377 -3.00 -19.39 21.68
C ASN A 377 -3.38 -18.04 22.29
N LEU A 378 -2.95 -16.92 21.69
CA LEU A 378 -3.29 -15.61 22.21
C LEU A 378 -4.79 -15.34 22.07
N SER A 379 -5.44 -14.97 23.17
CA SER A 379 -6.89 -14.71 23.17
C SER A 379 -7.27 -13.56 22.23
N SER A 380 -8.48 -13.62 21.64
CA SER A 380 -9.00 -12.60 20.73
C SER A 380 -9.01 -11.19 21.36
N LEU A 381 -9.24 -11.10 22.68
CA LEU A 381 -9.17 -9.83 23.40
C LEU A 381 -7.74 -9.26 23.41
N LYS A 382 -6.72 -10.09 23.74
CA LYS A 382 -5.32 -9.64 23.73
C LYS A 382 -4.87 -9.22 22.33
N LYS A 383 -5.25 -9.97 21.28
CA LYS A 383 -5.01 -9.60 19.89
C LYS A 383 -5.65 -8.26 19.54
N THR A 384 -6.89 -8.03 19.97
CA THR A 384 -7.61 -6.76 19.76
C THR A 384 -6.91 -5.60 20.46
N LEU A 385 -6.49 -5.76 21.72
CA LEU A 385 -5.76 -4.72 22.46
C LEU A 385 -4.41 -4.38 21.82
N ALA A 386 -3.67 -5.38 21.34
CA ALA A 386 -2.42 -5.18 20.65
C ALA A 386 -2.62 -4.41 19.32
N ASN A 387 -3.67 -4.73 18.56
CA ASN A 387 -4.05 -3.96 17.36
C ASN A 387 -4.37 -2.49 17.68
N LEU A 388 -5.19 -2.25 18.69
CA LEU A 388 -5.53 -0.90 19.13
C LEU A 388 -4.29 -0.12 19.58
N LYS A 389 -3.35 -0.81 20.23
CA LYS A 389 -2.07 -0.25 20.65
C LYS A 389 -1.22 0.13 19.45
N LEU A 390 -1.13 -0.75 18.44
CA LEU A 390 -0.41 -0.49 17.20
C LEU A 390 -1.03 0.70 16.44
N PHE A 391 -2.34 0.69 16.23
CA PHE A 391 -3.07 1.79 15.61
C PHE A 391 -2.83 3.13 16.34
N LYS A 392 -2.91 3.13 17.67
CA LYS A 392 -2.61 4.32 18.49
C LYS A 392 -1.16 4.80 18.32
N MET A 393 -0.22 3.87 18.17
CA MET A 393 1.18 4.24 17.89
C MET A 393 1.33 4.82 16.49
N SER A 394 0.68 4.27 15.47
CA SER A 394 0.70 4.83 14.12
C SER A 394 0.18 6.27 14.08
N LEU A 395 -0.88 6.58 14.81
CA LEU A 395 -1.38 7.96 14.95
C LEU A 395 -0.42 8.90 15.69
N LYS A 396 0.45 8.35 16.56
CA LYS A 396 1.48 9.14 17.26
C LYS A 396 2.66 9.53 16.38
N SER A 397 2.79 8.99 15.16
CA SER A 397 3.76 9.44 14.17
C SER A 397 3.69 10.94 13.93
N LYS A 398 2.49 11.52 14.05
CA LYS A 398 2.28 12.99 13.98
C LYS A 398 3.18 13.79 14.92
N LYS A 399 3.62 13.22 16.04
CA LYS A 399 4.51 13.92 17.01
C LYS A 399 5.91 14.18 16.45
N VAL A 400 6.29 13.42 15.42
CA VAL A 400 7.54 13.58 14.67
C VAL A 400 7.27 13.99 13.22
N LYS A 401 6.16 14.67 12.96
CA LYS A 401 5.69 15.11 11.63
C LYS A 401 5.42 13.95 10.65
N GLY A 402 5.28 12.71 11.14
CA GLY A 402 4.86 11.56 10.35
C GLY A 402 3.34 11.47 10.19
N TYR A 403 2.89 10.56 9.34
CA TYR A 403 1.47 10.33 9.07
C TYR A 403 1.23 8.88 8.64
N PRO A 404 -0.03 8.37 8.69
CA PRO A 404 -0.36 7.06 8.14
C PRO A 404 -0.03 6.99 6.64
N TYR A 405 0.44 5.84 6.17
CA TYR A 405 0.86 5.64 4.77
C TYR A 405 -0.28 5.91 3.77
N SER A 406 -1.47 5.46 4.06
CA SER A 406 -2.66 5.70 3.23
C SER A 406 -3.93 5.66 4.09
N THR A 407 -5.08 6.00 3.52
CA THR A 407 -6.34 6.09 4.27
C THR A 407 -7.06 4.75 4.40
N GLY A 408 -7.45 4.12 3.32
CA GLY A 408 -8.28 2.92 3.31
C GLY A 408 -9.54 3.05 4.17
N LEU A 409 -9.88 1.98 4.89
CA LEU A 409 -10.92 1.96 5.90
C LEU A 409 -10.38 2.36 7.27
N TRP A 410 -9.16 1.92 7.63
CA TRP A 410 -8.60 2.06 8.97
C TRP A 410 -8.24 3.49 9.34
N PHE A 411 -7.73 4.24 8.39
CA PHE A 411 -7.39 5.65 8.54
C PHE A 411 -8.35 6.57 7.77
N SER A 412 -9.58 6.10 7.52
CA SER A 412 -10.63 6.96 6.95
C SER A 412 -10.85 8.18 7.85
N GLY A 413 -10.94 9.36 7.24
CA GLY A 413 -11.00 10.63 7.96
C GLY A 413 -9.64 11.26 8.27
N PHE A 414 -8.52 10.59 7.98
CA PHE A 414 -7.19 11.16 8.11
C PHE A 414 -6.64 11.76 6.80
N TYR A 415 -7.44 11.78 5.74
CA TYR A 415 -7.05 12.31 4.42
C TYR A 415 -6.39 13.70 4.51
N GLY A 416 -7.01 14.63 5.24
CA GLY A 416 -6.46 15.97 5.40
C GLY A 416 -5.19 16.05 6.25
N GLN A 417 -4.83 14.99 6.99
CA GLN A 417 -3.55 14.89 7.69
C GLN A 417 -2.44 14.37 6.76
N ILE A 418 -2.81 13.52 5.79
CA ILE A 418 -1.89 12.91 4.82
C ILE A 418 -1.61 13.88 3.68
N TYR A 419 -2.65 14.44 3.07
CA TYR A 419 -2.56 15.22 1.83
C TYR A 419 -2.78 16.74 2.03
N GLY A 420 -3.14 17.18 3.22
CA GLY A 420 -3.41 18.59 3.50
C GLY A 420 -4.92 18.93 3.51
N LYS A 421 -5.24 20.08 4.15
CA LYS A 421 -6.64 20.52 4.32
C LYS A 421 -7.27 21.02 3.02
N ASP A 422 -6.50 21.65 2.17
CA ASP A 422 -6.97 22.19 0.90
C ASP A 422 -7.27 21.04 -0.07
N GLU A 423 -6.41 20.02 -0.12
CA GLU A 423 -6.66 18.82 -0.89
C GLU A 423 -7.88 18.04 -0.38
N LEU A 424 -8.11 17.98 0.93
CA LEU A 424 -9.33 17.42 1.50
C LEU A 424 -10.59 18.17 1.03
N ARG A 425 -10.52 19.51 0.91
CA ARG A 425 -11.64 20.33 0.41
C ARG A 425 -11.91 20.01 -1.05
N ARG A 426 -10.90 20.07 -1.92
CA ARG A 426 -10.97 19.69 -3.34
C ARG A 426 -11.55 18.30 -3.52
N TYR A 427 -11.03 17.34 -2.77
CA TYR A 427 -11.51 15.95 -2.80
C TYR A 427 -13.00 15.84 -2.47
N LYS A 428 -13.47 16.52 -1.43
CA LYS A 428 -14.89 16.50 -1.03
C LYS A 428 -15.80 17.12 -2.08
N GLU A 429 -15.39 18.23 -2.67
CA GLU A 429 -16.13 18.92 -3.73
C GLU A 429 -16.21 18.04 -4.97
N PHE A 430 -15.09 17.49 -5.40
CA PHE A 430 -15.05 16.57 -6.54
C PHE A 430 -15.87 15.29 -6.28
N LYS A 431 -15.72 14.68 -5.10
CA LYS A 431 -16.54 13.51 -4.73
C LYS A 431 -18.03 13.82 -4.80
N LYS A 432 -18.45 14.99 -4.34
CA LYS A 432 -19.87 15.41 -4.38
C LYS A 432 -20.36 15.60 -5.81
N SER A 433 -19.53 16.09 -6.72
CA SER A 433 -19.91 16.29 -8.13
C SER A 433 -20.03 14.97 -8.89
N VAL A 434 -19.08 14.03 -8.70
CA VAL A 434 -19.04 12.77 -9.48
C VAL A 434 -19.81 11.62 -8.83
N ASP A 435 -20.12 11.70 -7.53
CA ASP A 435 -20.82 10.64 -6.79
C ASP A 435 -21.78 11.22 -5.73
N PRO A 436 -22.80 11.99 -6.14
CA PRO A 436 -23.72 12.65 -5.21
C PRO A 436 -24.53 11.66 -4.35
N LYS A 437 -24.70 10.42 -4.81
CA LYS A 437 -25.39 9.35 -4.09
C LYS A 437 -24.49 8.55 -3.18
N ASN A 438 -23.16 8.82 -3.22
CA ASN A 438 -22.13 8.14 -2.44
C ASN A 438 -22.21 6.60 -2.56
N ILE A 439 -22.31 6.11 -3.79
CA ILE A 439 -22.37 4.68 -4.11
C ILE A 439 -20.98 4.06 -4.29
N SER A 440 -19.98 4.84 -4.75
CA SER A 440 -18.63 4.35 -5.04
C SER A 440 -17.79 4.27 -3.77
N ASN A 441 -17.45 3.07 -3.37
CA ASN A 441 -16.66 2.66 -2.20
C ASN A 441 -16.97 3.47 -0.91
N PRO A 442 -18.22 3.55 -0.50
CA PRO A 442 -18.66 4.41 0.60
C PRO A 442 -18.00 4.01 1.93
N GLY A 443 -17.58 5.01 2.71
CA GLY A 443 -16.96 4.80 4.03
C GLY A 443 -15.44 4.64 4.01
N LYS A 444 -14.80 4.79 2.83
CA LYS A 444 -13.35 4.88 2.68
C LYS A 444 -12.93 6.35 2.61
N VAL A 445 -11.65 6.62 2.79
CA VAL A 445 -11.03 7.94 2.63
C VAL A 445 -11.64 9.02 3.54
N LEU A 446 -12.90 9.39 3.29
CA LEU A 446 -13.69 10.27 4.16
C LEU A 446 -14.31 9.45 5.27
N SER A 447 -14.38 10.00 6.48
CA SER A 447 -14.92 9.32 7.66
C SER A 447 -16.25 8.63 7.35
N PRO A 448 -16.38 7.34 7.63
CA PRO A 448 -17.67 6.68 7.53
C PRO A 448 -18.64 7.40 8.48
N LYS A 449 -19.86 7.68 8.02
CA LYS A 449 -20.93 8.17 8.90
C LYS A 449 -21.39 7.03 9.81
N ILE A 450 -20.49 6.58 10.69
CA ILE A 450 -20.82 5.61 11.74
C ILE A 450 -21.38 6.40 12.91
N ARG A 451 -22.70 6.57 12.93
CA ARG A 451 -23.40 7.24 14.04
C ARG A 451 -23.32 6.48 15.38
N PHE A 452 -22.76 5.27 15.45
CA PHE A 452 -22.85 4.38 16.61
C PHE A 452 -21.55 3.79 17.15
N PHE A 453 -20.40 4.06 16.52
CA PHE A 453 -19.12 3.85 17.21
C PHE A 453 -18.39 5.18 17.25
N PRO A 454 -18.60 5.97 18.27
CA PRO A 454 -17.73 7.12 18.46
C PRO A 454 -16.31 6.56 18.66
N ILE A 455 -15.35 7.11 17.93
CA ILE A 455 -13.92 7.10 18.30
C ILE A 455 -13.77 7.40 19.81
N VAL A 456 -14.74 8.06 20.41
CA VAL A 456 -14.93 8.28 21.84
C VAL A 456 -15.17 6.98 22.62
N SER A 457 -15.96 6.03 22.16
CA SER A 457 -16.12 4.74 22.86
C SER A 457 -14.94 3.79 22.61
N LEU A 458 -14.27 3.89 21.45
CA LEU A 458 -13.01 3.23 21.24
C LEU A 458 -11.90 3.84 22.13
N LYS A 459 -11.89 5.18 22.27
CA LYS A 459 -11.02 5.87 23.27
C LYS A 459 -11.36 5.51 24.69
N PHE A 460 -12.64 5.34 25.00
CA PHE A 460 -13.10 4.94 26.34
C PHE A 460 -12.81 3.47 26.62
N ALA A 461 -13.07 2.56 25.68
CA ALA A 461 -12.72 1.14 25.77
C ALA A 461 -11.18 0.96 25.85
N VAL A 462 -10.39 1.72 25.08
CA VAL A 462 -8.93 1.75 25.16
C VAL A 462 -8.46 2.33 26.50
N LYS A 463 -9.14 3.35 27.04
CA LYS A 463 -8.79 3.94 28.35
C LYS A 463 -9.19 3.03 29.51
N LEU A 464 -10.30 2.29 29.37
CA LEU A 464 -10.70 1.27 30.34
C LEU A 464 -9.75 0.06 30.30
N ALA A 465 -9.48 -0.48 29.11
CA ALA A 465 -8.58 -1.60 28.94
C ALA A 465 -7.10 -1.27 29.28
N SER A 466 -6.67 -0.02 29.14
CA SER A 466 -5.33 0.42 29.56
C SER A 466 -5.17 0.57 31.08
N ARG A 467 -6.23 0.38 31.85
CA ARG A 467 -6.16 0.27 33.32
C ARG A 467 -5.95 -1.17 33.80
N PHE A 468 -6.14 -2.15 32.90
CA PHE A 468 -5.99 -3.58 33.19
C PHE A 468 -4.80 -4.23 32.43
N VAL A 469 -3.95 -3.45 31.80
CA VAL A 469 -2.69 -3.80 31.13
C VAL A 469 -1.66 -2.71 31.47
#